data_f51be090bef917380ae0208e87cc9a29
#
_entry.id   f51be090bef917380ae0208e87cc9a29
#
_cell.length_a   1.000
_cell.length_b   1.000
_cell.length_c   1.000
_cell.angle_alpha   90.00
_cell.angle_beta   90.00
_cell.angle_gamma   90.00
#
_symmetry.space_group_name_H-M   'P 1'
#
loop_
_entity.id
_entity.type
_entity.pdbx_description
1 polymer ?
#
loop_
_entity_poly.entity_id
_entity_poly.type
_entity_poly.pdbx_seq_one_letter_code
_entity_poly.pdbx_strand_id
1 'polypeptide(L)'
;MFPTGRARTPSPEILENEELGAPLKRAYESAVNVLNTKEWSATAVMCRRLLEGITKSVLPPEFHKQPLGKQLEALPAHRSLDKPLLELADAVRRGGNLGAHFDLEKEPDEQVAALMLDLCEDLMEYLFTLPTRIDELHKKIEALGKLQ
;
A
#
# COMPACT_ATOMS: atom_id res chain seq x y z
N MET A 1 1.24 31.91 0.53
CA MET A 1 1.26 31.16 0.31
C MET A 1 0.66 30.31 0.51
N PHE A 2 0.18 29.84 0.23
CA PHE A 2 -0.25 28.94 0.34
C PHE A 2 -0.11 27.99 0.13
N PRO A 3 -0.21 27.97 0.46
CA PRO A 3 0.52 26.80 0.40
C PRO A 3 -0.24 25.75 -0.25
N THR A 4 -0.11 25.84 -1.37
CA THR A 4 -0.30 24.73 -2.13
C THR A 4 0.58 23.68 -1.56
N GLY A 5 0.12 22.84 -0.84
CA GLY A 5 0.95 21.84 -0.57
C GLY A 5 1.17 21.66 0.85
N ARG A 6 0.13 21.45 1.55
CA ARG A 6 0.27 20.75 2.78
C ARG A 6 1.03 19.48 2.52
N ALA A 7 2.09 19.27 3.27
CA ALA A 7 2.74 17.98 3.29
C ALA A 7 1.73 16.89 3.63
N ARG A 8 1.74 15.82 2.88
CA ARG A 8 0.93 14.64 3.18
C ARG A 8 1.50 13.96 4.41
N THR A 9 0.65 13.56 5.32
CA THR A 9 1.05 12.83 6.52
C THR A 9 0.67 11.36 6.39
N PRO A 10 1.51 10.43 6.92
CA PRO A 10 1.13 9.02 6.95
C PRO A 10 -0.12 8.80 7.78
N SER A 11 -0.92 7.81 7.40
CA SER A 11 -2.10 7.42 8.16
C SER A 11 -1.68 6.87 9.53
N PRO A 12 -2.10 7.47 10.65
CA PRO A 12 -1.79 6.95 11.98
C PRO A 12 -2.29 5.53 12.17
N GLU A 13 -3.45 5.22 11.62
CA GLU A 13 -4.06 3.90 11.73
C GLU A 13 -3.20 2.81 11.09
N ILE A 14 -2.58 3.11 9.95
CA ILE A 14 -1.66 2.19 9.30
C ILE A 14 -0.38 2.03 10.13
N LEU A 15 0.20 3.15 10.58
CA LEU A 15 1.45 3.11 11.35
C LEU A 15 1.30 2.43 12.71
N GLU A 16 0.14 2.51 13.32
CA GLU A 16 -0.14 1.91 14.62
C GLU A 16 -0.57 0.45 14.54
N ASN A 17 -0.79 -0.08 13.35
CA ASN A 17 -1.22 -1.46 13.18
C ASN A 17 -0.08 -2.42 13.52
N GLU A 18 -0.27 -3.24 14.56
CA GLU A 18 0.74 -4.17 15.06
C GLU A 18 1.04 -5.32 14.09
N GLU A 19 0.13 -5.61 13.17
CA GLU A 19 0.35 -6.66 12.18
C GLU A 19 1.35 -6.25 11.09
N LEU A 20 1.59 -4.95 10.94
CA LEU A 20 2.57 -4.44 10.00
C LEU A 20 3.95 -4.46 10.63
N GLY A 21 4.88 -5.16 10.00
CA GLY A 21 6.27 -5.18 10.44
C GLY A 21 6.95 -3.82 10.24
N ALA A 22 8.01 -3.58 11.00
CA ALA A 22 8.75 -2.32 10.93
C ALA A 22 9.28 -2.02 9.52
N PRO A 23 9.79 -2.99 8.73
CA PRO A 23 10.24 -2.69 7.37
C PRO A 23 9.12 -2.18 6.47
N LEU A 24 7.91 -2.71 6.59
CA LEU A 24 6.78 -2.26 5.79
C LEU A 24 6.35 -0.85 6.17
N LYS A 25 6.33 -0.55 7.48
CA LYS A 25 6.03 0.80 7.96
C LYS A 25 7.05 1.81 7.44
N ARG A 26 8.34 1.46 7.46
CA ARG A 26 9.40 2.33 6.92
C ARG A 26 9.24 2.56 5.42
N ALA A 27 8.90 1.52 4.66
CA ALA A 27 8.66 1.67 3.22
C ALA A 27 7.50 2.61 2.94
N TYR A 28 6.44 2.50 3.73
CA TYR A 28 5.29 3.40 3.63
C TYR A 28 5.67 4.85 3.94
N GLU A 29 6.35 5.08 5.08
CA GLU A 29 6.79 6.42 5.44
C GLU A 29 7.72 7.01 4.39
N SER A 30 8.62 6.19 3.82
CA SER A 30 9.51 6.65 2.76
C SER A 30 8.74 7.09 1.51
N ALA A 31 7.71 6.35 1.13
CA ALA A 31 6.88 6.74 -0.02
C ALA A 31 6.19 8.08 0.23
N VAL A 32 5.65 8.30 1.43
CA VAL A 32 5.03 9.57 1.79
C VAL A 32 6.05 10.70 1.76
N ASN A 33 7.23 10.49 2.34
CA ASN A 33 8.28 11.51 2.39
C ASN A 33 8.77 11.91 1.00
N VAL A 34 8.95 10.94 0.12
CA VAL A 34 9.40 11.22 -1.26
C VAL A 34 8.32 11.97 -2.04
N LEU A 35 7.04 11.62 -1.85
CA LEU A 35 5.95 12.37 -2.46
C LEU A 35 6.02 13.85 -2.04
N ASN A 36 6.28 14.10 -0.76
CA ASN A 36 6.36 15.46 -0.23
C ASN A 36 7.54 16.25 -0.77
N THR A 37 8.56 15.59 -1.31
CA THR A 37 9.66 16.27 -1.98
C THR A 37 9.36 16.59 -3.44
N LYS A 38 8.20 16.21 -3.92
CA LYS A 38 7.75 16.45 -5.31
C LYS A 38 8.59 15.72 -6.37
N GLU A 39 9.23 14.63 -5.97
CA GLU A 39 9.97 13.76 -6.88
C GLU A 39 9.05 12.63 -7.35
N TRP A 40 8.33 12.89 -8.43
CA TRP A 40 7.22 12.02 -8.84
C TRP A 40 7.67 10.64 -9.32
N SER A 41 8.73 10.57 -10.11
CA SER A 41 9.27 9.29 -10.56
C SER A 41 9.80 8.47 -9.40
N ALA A 42 10.51 9.10 -8.48
CA ALA A 42 11.01 8.44 -7.28
C ALA A 42 9.85 7.95 -6.40
N THR A 43 8.77 8.73 -6.29
CA THR A 43 7.57 8.32 -5.56
C THR A 43 6.95 7.06 -6.17
N ALA A 44 6.85 7.00 -7.49
CA ALA A 44 6.31 5.82 -8.17
C ALA A 44 7.13 4.58 -7.87
N VAL A 45 8.46 4.69 -7.86
CA VAL A 45 9.36 3.59 -7.51
C VAL A 45 9.16 3.17 -6.06
N MET A 46 9.02 4.13 -5.15
CA MET A 46 8.79 3.84 -3.72
C MET A 46 7.43 3.18 -3.49
N CYS A 47 6.39 3.56 -4.24
CA CYS A 47 5.10 2.91 -4.17
C CYS A 47 5.18 1.45 -4.66
N ARG A 48 5.94 1.18 -5.71
CA ARG A 48 6.17 -0.18 -6.16
C ARG A 48 6.90 -1.01 -5.10
N ARG A 49 7.91 -0.42 -4.47
CA ARG A 49 8.63 -1.07 -3.37
C ARG A 49 7.71 -1.36 -2.19
N LEU A 50 6.84 -0.41 -1.87
CA LEU A 50 5.82 -0.60 -0.83
C LEU A 50 4.88 -1.75 -1.20
N LEU A 51 4.44 -1.83 -2.46
CA LEU A 51 3.62 -2.93 -2.93
C LEU A 51 4.32 -4.27 -2.77
N GLU A 52 5.62 -4.34 -3.07
CA GLU A 52 6.41 -5.57 -2.85
C GLU A 52 6.40 -5.96 -1.37
N GLY A 53 6.53 -4.99 -0.48
CA GLY A 53 6.45 -5.24 0.96
C GLY A 53 5.08 -5.77 1.37
N ILE A 54 4.03 -5.22 0.80
CA ILE A 54 2.65 -5.67 1.06
C ILE A 54 2.48 -7.14 0.61
N THR A 55 2.87 -7.46 -0.62
CA THR A 55 2.71 -8.81 -1.14
C THR A 55 3.52 -9.83 -0.35
N LYS A 56 4.76 -9.49 0.00
CA LYS A 56 5.62 -10.37 0.79
C LYS A 56 5.11 -10.57 2.22
N SER A 57 4.41 -9.59 2.77
CA SER A 57 3.80 -9.71 4.11
C SER A 57 2.60 -10.65 4.11
N VAL A 58 1.93 -10.81 2.98
CA VAL A 58 0.74 -11.64 2.83
C VAL A 58 1.08 -13.06 2.35
N LEU A 59 2.04 -13.17 1.43
CA LEU A 59 2.38 -14.43 0.80
C LEU A 59 3.40 -15.24 1.59
N PRO A 60 3.34 -16.59 1.52
CA PRO A 60 4.36 -17.43 2.14
C PRO A 60 5.75 -17.17 1.55
N PRO A 61 6.84 -17.49 2.31
CA PRO A 61 8.21 -17.22 1.85
C PRO A 61 8.58 -17.80 0.49
N GLU A 62 7.96 -18.89 0.08
CA GLU A 62 8.22 -19.53 -1.22
C GLU A 62 7.92 -18.62 -2.42
N PHE A 63 7.07 -17.60 -2.23
CA PHE A 63 6.73 -16.65 -3.28
C PHE A 63 7.64 -15.41 -3.29
N HIS A 64 8.43 -15.19 -2.24
CA HIS A 64 9.15 -13.92 -2.06
C HIS A 64 10.21 -13.64 -3.12
N LYS A 65 10.74 -14.67 -3.78
CA LYS A 65 11.75 -14.51 -4.84
C LYS A 65 11.14 -14.39 -6.23
N GLN A 66 9.83 -14.55 -6.35
CA GLN A 66 9.18 -14.42 -7.64
C GLN A 66 9.02 -12.94 -8.02
N PRO A 67 8.95 -12.64 -9.33
CA PRO A 67 8.65 -11.28 -9.77
C PRO A 67 7.32 -10.78 -9.20
N LEU A 68 7.22 -9.46 -8.99
CA LEU A 68 6.04 -8.86 -8.38
C LEU A 68 4.75 -9.22 -9.13
N GLY A 69 4.77 -9.25 -10.47
CA GLY A 69 3.60 -9.67 -11.24
C GLY A 69 3.11 -11.06 -10.87
N LYS A 70 4.02 -12.00 -10.62
CA LYS A 70 3.67 -13.35 -10.19
C LYS A 70 3.15 -13.38 -8.76
N GLN A 71 3.71 -12.55 -7.89
CA GLN A 71 3.20 -12.42 -6.53
C GLN A 71 1.76 -11.91 -6.53
N LEU A 72 1.44 -10.92 -7.38
CA LEU A 72 0.09 -10.39 -7.50
C LEU A 72 -0.89 -11.46 -7.99
N GLU A 73 -0.48 -12.30 -8.94
CA GLU A 73 -1.30 -13.41 -9.41
C GLU A 73 -1.60 -14.43 -8.30
N ALA A 74 -0.68 -14.59 -7.36
CA ALA A 74 -0.83 -15.54 -6.25
C ALA A 74 -1.68 -15.02 -5.09
N LEU A 75 -1.86 -13.70 -4.96
CA LEU A 75 -2.58 -13.10 -3.84
C LEU A 75 -3.99 -13.67 -3.61
N PRO A 76 -4.83 -13.86 -4.65
CA PRO A 76 -6.20 -14.32 -4.41
C PRO A 76 -6.30 -15.68 -3.74
N ALA A 77 -5.28 -16.53 -3.86
CA ALA A 77 -5.26 -17.83 -3.20
C ALA A 77 -5.00 -17.73 -1.69
N HIS A 78 -4.48 -16.59 -1.21
CA HIS A 78 -4.08 -16.39 0.16
C HIS A 78 -4.91 -15.33 0.89
N ARG A 79 -5.56 -14.45 0.14
CA ARG A 79 -6.42 -13.40 0.69
C ARG A 79 -7.61 -13.19 -0.23
N SER A 80 -8.75 -12.87 0.38
CA SER A 80 -9.95 -12.55 -0.38
C SER A 80 -9.80 -11.14 -0.95
N LEU A 81 -9.45 -11.05 -2.23
CA LEU A 81 -9.28 -9.79 -2.94
C LEU A 81 -10.21 -9.75 -4.14
N ASP A 82 -10.97 -8.68 -4.23
CA ASP A 82 -11.81 -8.44 -5.39
C ASP A 82 -10.97 -8.07 -6.61
N LYS A 83 -11.49 -8.36 -7.77
CA LYS A 83 -10.82 -8.03 -9.02
C LYS A 83 -10.39 -6.57 -9.13
N PRO A 84 -11.20 -5.57 -8.74
CA PRO A 84 -10.75 -4.18 -8.77
C PRO A 84 -9.50 -3.91 -7.94
N LEU A 85 -9.36 -4.52 -6.77
CA LEU A 85 -8.17 -4.34 -5.93
C LEU A 85 -6.93 -4.92 -6.59
N LEU A 86 -7.07 -6.05 -7.27
CA LEU A 86 -5.96 -6.65 -8.03
C LEU A 86 -5.55 -5.77 -9.21
N GLU A 87 -6.51 -5.15 -9.88
CA GLU A 87 -6.24 -4.23 -10.97
C GLU A 87 -5.53 -2.98 -10.47
N LEU A 88 -5.90 -2.47 -9.29
CA LEU A 88 -5.23 -1.33 -8.67
C LEU A 88 -3.78 -1.68 -8.32
N ALA A 89 -3.55 -2.86 -7.74
CA ALA A 89 -2.20 -3.31 -7.42
C ALA A 89 -1.33 -3.43 -8.67
N ASP A 90 -1.89 -3.97 -9.75
CA ASP A 90 -1.15 -4.07 -11.01
C ASP A 90 -0.84 -2.69 -11.59
N ALA A 91 -1.74 -1.72 -11.45
CA ALA A 91 -1.49 -0.34 -11.88
C ALA A 91 -0.32 0.28 -11.12
N VAL A 92 -0.21 0.04 -9.81
CA VAL A 92 0.92 0.52 -9.01
C VAL A 92 2.23 -0.11 -9.49
N ARG A 93 2.20 -1.41 -9.78
CA ARG A 93 3.38 -2.11 -10.32
C ARG A 93 3.87 -1.48 -11.62
N ARG A 94 2.94 -1.24 -12.55
CA ARG A 94 3.26 -0.64 -13.85
C ARG A 94 3.75 0.80 -13.71
N GLY A 95 3.11 1.59 -12.85
CA GLY A 95 3.53 2.97 -12.58
C GLY A 95 4.93 3.03 -11.99
N GLY A 96 5.26 2.10 -11.08
CA GLY A 96 6.60 2.00 -10.51
C GLY A 96 7.65 1.63 -11.56
N ASN A 97 7.31 0.74 -12.49
CA ASN A 97 8.19 0.41 -13.61
C ASN A 97 8.44 1.64 -14.48
N LEU A 98 7.40 2.42 -14.75
CA LEU A 98 7.54 3.65 -15.52
C LEU A 98 8.45 4.65 -14.81
N GLY A 99 8.33 4.79 -13.49
CA GLY A 99 9.20 5.66 -12.70
C GLY A 99 10.65 5.23 -12.68
N ALA A 100 10.91 3.92 -12.75
CA ALA A 100 12.25 3.36 -12.72
C ALA A 100 12.99 3.48 -14.05
N HIS A 101 12.29 3.60 -15.17
CA HIS A 101 12.89 3.69 -16.50
C HIS A 101 12.78 5.10 -17.03
N PHE A 102 13.89 5.63 -17.51
CA PHE A 102 13.91 6.96 -18.12
C PHE A 102 13.28 6.90 -19.51
N ASP A 103 12.25 7.74 -19.70
CA ASP A 103 11.56 7.87 -20.98
C ASP A 103 11.44 9.35 -21.29
N LEU A 104 11.83 9.75 -22.50
CA LEU A 104 11.81 11.15 -22.92
C LEU A 104 10.39 11.74 -23.03
N GLU A 105 9.39 10.88 -23.21
CA GLU A 105 8.02 11.31 -23.44
C GLU A 105 7.05 10.98 -22.31
N LYS A 106 7.39 10.03 -21.48
CA LYS A 106 6.50 9.51 -20.44
C LYS A 106 7.21 9.43 -19.11
N GLU A 107 6.71 10.20 -18.14
CA GLU A 107 7.13 10.07 -16.76
C GLU A 107 5.93 10.30 -15.85
N PRO A 108 5.92 9.72 -14.65
CA PRO A 108 4.85 9.99 -13.69
C PRO A 108 4.81 11.48 -13.33
N ASP A 109 3.62 12.04 -13.23
CA ASP A 109 3.39 13.39 -12.75
C ASP A 109 2.88 13.36 -11.30
N GLU A 110 2.59 14.53 -10.74
CA GLU A 110 2.07 14.66 -9.38
C GLU A 110 0.80 13.85 -9.17
N GLN A 111 -0.14 13.94 -10.10
CA GLN A 111 -1.42 13.27 -9.99
C GLN A 111 -1.26 11.75 -9.98
N VAL A 112 -0.42 11.21 -10.86
CA VAL A 112 -0.14 9.79 -10.92
C VAL A 112 0.54 9.32 -9.65
N ALA A 113 1.56 10.04 -9.18
CA ALA A 113 2.30 9.67 -7.98
C ALA A 113 1.40 9.67 -6.73
N ALA A 114 0.58 10.70 -6.57
CA ALA A 114 -0.35 10.79 -5.43
C ALA A 114 -1.38 9.67 -5.47
N LEU A 115 -1.92 9.37 -6.65
CA LEU A 115 -2.89 8.30 -6.81
C LEU A 115 -2.29 6.93 -6.50
N MET A 116 -1.05 6.69 -6.93
CA MET A 116 -0.35 5.44 -6.61
C MET A 116 -0.22 5.24 -5.10
N LEU A 117 0.12 6.30 -4.37
CA LEU A 117 0.22 6.21 -2.91
C LEU A 117 -1.16 5.98 -2.29
N ASP A 118 -2.19 6.65 -2.77
CA ASP A 118 -3.57 6.42 -2.32
C ASP A 118 -3.97 4.95 -2.46
N LEU A 119 -3.63 4.34 -3.60
CA LEU A 119 -3.96 2.94 -3.86
C LEU A 119 -3.18 1.99 -2.95
N CYS A 120 -1.92 2.31 -2.65
CA CYS A 120 -1.16 1.53 -1.67
C CYS A 120 -1.79 1.61 -0.28
N GLU A 121 -2.24 2.80 0.13
CA GLU A 121 -2.94 2.97 1.41
C GLU A 121 -4.24 2.17 1.44
N ASP A 122 -5.01 2.20 0.35
CA ASP A 122 -6.25 1.43 0.26
C ASP A 122 -5.99 -0.07 0.39
N LEU A 123 -4.94 -0.58 -0.24
CA LEU A 123 -4.56 -1.98 -0.12
C LEU A 123 -4.17 -2.33 1.32
N MET A 124 -3.39 -1.47 1.98
CA MET A 124 -3.00 -1.71 3.37
C MET A 124 -4.19 -1.66 4.32
N GLU A 125 -5.11 -0.74 4.09
CA GLU A 125 -6.33 -0.69 4.89
C GLU A 125 -7.17 -1.95 4.70
N TYR A 126 -7.35 -2.36 3.47
CA TYR A 126 -8.14 -3.56 3.16
C TYR A 126 -7.51 -4.83 3.75
N LEU A 127 -6.20 -4.99 3.61
CA LEU A 127 -5.52 -6.22 3.99
C LEU A 127 -5.19 -6.31 5.49
N PHE A 128 -4.97 -5.18 6.15
CA PHE A 128 -4.47 -5.16 7.53
C PHE A 128 -5.38 -4.40 8.49
N THR A 129 -5.73 -3.17 8.16
CA THR A 129 -6.46 -2.29 9.08
C THR A 129 -7.92 -2.70 9.25
N LEU A 130 -8.61 -2.97 8.14
CA LEU A 130 -10.01 -3.37 8.17
C LEU A 130 -10.24 -4.68 8.90
N PRO A 131 -9.46 -5.75 8.65
CA PRO A 131 -9.61 -6.97 9.43
C PRO A 131 -9.44 -6.77 10.93
N THR A 132 -8.49 -5.93 11.35
CA THR A 132 -8.28 -5.60 12.76
C THR A 132 -9.52 -4.92 13.35
N ARG A 133 -10.08 -3.93 12.63
CA ARG A 133 -11.30 -3.23 13.08
C ARG A 133 -12.49 -4.16 13.19
N ILE A 134 -12.66 -5.07 12.26
CA ILE A 134 -13.74 -6.05 12.28
C ILE A 134 -13.62 -6.96 13.51
N ASP A 135 -12.41 -7.44 13.79
CA ASP A 135 -12.14 -8.29 14.94
C ASP A 135 -12.44 -7.56 16.25
N GLU A 136 -12.01 -6.30 16.38
CA GLU A 136 -12.30 -5.47 17.54
C GLU A 136 -13.79 -5.26 17.74
N LEU A 137 -14.54 -5.03 16.66
CA LEU A 137 -15.97 -4.85 16.72
C LEU A 137 -16.66 -6.14 17.20
N HIS A 138 -16.26 -7.29 16.67
CA HIS A 138 -16.79 -8.57 17.09
C HIS A 138 -16.58 -8.81 18.59
N LYS A 139 -15.39 -8.51 19.09
CA LYS A 139 -15.07 -8.66 20.52
C LYS A 139 -15.92 -7.76 21.38
N LYS A 140 -16.14 -6.51 20.95
CA LYS A 140 -16.98 -5.57 21.69
C LYS A 140 -18.45 -6.00 21.71
N ILE A 141 -18.96 -6.51 20.58
CA ILE A 141 -20.31 -7.01 20.50
C ILE A 141 -20.51 -8.23 21.41
N GLU A 142 -19.54 -9.17 21.41
CA GLU A 142 -19.58 -10.33 22.30
C GLU A 142 -19.59 -9.92 23.77
N ALA A 143 -18.75 -8.94 24.13
CA ALA A 143 -18.70 -8.46 25.50
C ALA A 143 -20.04 -7.85 25.93
N LEU A 144 -20.71 -7.11 25.07
CA LEU A 144 -22.05 -6.58 25.34
C LEU A 144 -23.09 -7.68 25.46
N GLY A 145 -23.02 -8.71 24.61
CA GLY A 145 -23.91 -9.86 24.68
C GLY A 145 -23.79 -10.63 25.98
N LYS A 146 -22.60 -10.73 26.54
CA LYS A 146 -22.37 -11.42 27.82
C LYS A 146 -22.90 -10.67 29.02
N LEU A 147 -23.16 -9.38 28.89
CA LEU A 147 -23.70 -8.55 29.97
C LEU A 147 -25.21 -8.62 30.06
N GLN A 148 -25.89 -9.26 29.14
CA GLN A 148 -27.33 -9.43 29.12
C GLN A 148 -27.73 -10.78 29.77
#